data_7641c0fe12530b98f23c34ca30578b6c
#
_entry.id   7641c0fe12530b98f23c34ca30578b6c
#
_cell.length_a   1.000
_cell.length_b   1.000
_cell.length_c   1.000
_cell.angle_alpha   90.00
_cell.angle_beta   90.00
_cell.angle_gamma   90.00
#
_symmetry.space_group_name_H-M   'P 1'
#
loop_
_entity.id
_entity.type
_entity.pdbx_description
1 polymer ?
#
loop_
_entity_poly.entity_id
_entity_poly.type
_entity_poly.pdbx_seq_one_letter_code
_entity_poly.pdbx_strand_id
1 'polypeptide(L)'
;MPPVLTLPIATLAPDPKNPRRMSDDARRGLAVSLETFGPLDIVFNDTTGELVSGHQRVAELRTAGATTVERDGDVGVIVHPKTGDRFPVRFVRWDATKQRMANLSANNPALAGEFTEETIDQVRALEDEALFNELQLDKLLAAEEAKQGEPEPSGGNCDQDEMPEPPAEPFSKRGDLWILGEHRILCGDSTSAEDVARLLCEEKPSLMVTDPPYGVEYDPSWRADAGVNHNKNKLGKVANDDNADWSKAWELFKGDVAYVWHDGLRASEVKESLKSVGFKMRSQIIWVKDRFALSRGDYHWHHEPCWYAVREGKTGHWSGDRSQSTHWDIPAREDGGHGHGTQKPVECMARPIVNNSNRGESVYEPFSGSGTTIIAAEMHGRRCFAMELEPRYVDVAVARWEKFTGRKAVRADV
;
A
#
# COMPACT_ATOMS: atom_id res chain seq x y z
N MET A 1 58.13 -7.23 18.02
CA MET A 1 56.96 -7.11 17.16
C MET A 1 57.35 -6.22 16.00
N PRO A 2 57.02 -6.55 14.74
CA PRO A 2 57.24 -5.62 13.64
C PRO A 2 56.42 -4.34 13.94
N PRO A 3 56.89 -3.16 13.49
CA PRO A 3 56.20 -1.91 13.76
C PRO A 3 54.84 -1.92 13.09
N VAL A 4 53.77 -1.53 13.84
CA VAL A 4 52.43 -1.32 13.29
C VAL A 4 52.51 -0.16 12.31
N LEU A 5 52.16 -0.43 11.03
CA LEU A 5 52.13 0.59 9.99
C LEU A 5 50.78 1.28 10.01
N THR A 6 50.73 2.59 10.24
CA THR A 6 49.53 3.40 10.17
C THR A 6 49.38 3.99 8.78
N LEU A 7 48.22 3.71 8.12
CA LEU A 7 47.90 4.24 6.80
C LEU A 7 46.67 5.15 6.89
N PRO A 8 46.60 6.23 6.10
CA PRO A 8 45.36 7.05 6.01
C PRO A 8 44.21 6.21 5.48
N ILE A 9 43.00 6.38 6.05
CA ILE A 9 41.79 5.65 5.58
C ILE A 9 41.46 5.98 4.11
N ALA A 10 41.91 7.14 3.61
CA ALA A 10 41.76 7.55 2.22
C ALA A 10 42.45 6.61 1.22
N THR A 11 43.46 5.80 1.67
CA THR A 11 44.10 4.77 0.81
C THR A 11 43.16 3.60 0.47
N LEU A 12 42.04 3.43 1.23
CA LEU A 12 41.00 2.45 0.93
C LEU A 12 40.01 3.03 -0.08
N ALA A 13 40.45 3.15 -1.34
CA ALA A 13 39.59 3.68 -2.40
C ALA A 13 38.43 2.74 -2.71
N PRO A 14 37.20 3.26 -2.91
CA PRO A 14 36.08 2.45 -3.34
C PRO A 14 36.28 1.96 -4.78
N ASP A 15 35.81 0.74 -5.09
CA ASP A 15 35.76 0.26 -6.47
C ASP A 15 34.68 1.08 -7.25
N PRO A 16 35.07 1.83 -8.30
CA PRO A 16 34.13 2.63 -9.09
C PRO A 16 33.10 1.76 -9.83
N LYS A 17 33.34 0.46 -9.96
CA LYS A 17 32.46 -0.52 -10.58
C LYS A 17 31.59 -1.29 -9.57
N ASN A 18 31.58 -0.88 -8.30
CA ASN A 18 30.71 -1.50 -7.29
C ASN A 18 29.23 -1.40 -7.73
N PRO A 19 28.53 -2.52 -7.96
CA PRO A 19 27.15 -2.52 -8.45
C PRO A 19 26.14 -2.03 -7.41
N ARG A 20 26.54 -1.91 -6.14
CA ARG A 20 25.63 -1.58 -5.04
C ARG A 20 25.63 -0.08 -4.77
N ARG A 21 24.45 0.52 -4.86
CA ARG A 21 24.19 1.90 -4.41
C ARG A 21 23.30 1.89 -3.19
N MET A 22 23.52 2.83 -2.30
CA MET A 22 22.81 2.93 -1.04
C MET A 22 22.02 4.25 -1.02
N SER A 23 20.74 4.20 -0.61
CA SER A 23 19.94 5.39 -0.35
C SER A 23 20.43 6.10 0.93
N ASP A 24 20.02 7.36 1.12
CA ASP A 24 20.37 8.09 2.34
C ASP A 24 19.74 7.47 3.59
N ASP A 25 18.54 6.84 3.47
CA ASP A 25 17.91 6.08 4.55
C ASP A 25 18.72 4.83 4.92
N ALA A 26 19.16 4.07 3.91
CA ALA A 26 20.01 2.90 4.13
C ALA A 26 21.36 3.26 4.77
N ARG A 27 21.93 4.43 4.42
CA ARG A 27 23.14 4.95 5.07
C ARG A 27 22.91 5.23 6.55
N ARG A 28 21.81 5.90 6.90
CA ARG A 28 21.46 6.15 8.32
C ARG A 28 21.34 4.85 9.09
N GLY A 29 20.61 3.86 8.55
CA GLY A 29 20.49 2.54 9.18
C GLY A 29 21.85 1.83 9.34
N LEU A 30 22.74 1.92 8.35
CA LEU A 30 24.09 1.35 8.46
C LEU A 30 24.92 2.06 9.54
N ALA A 31 24.86 3.39 9.65
CA ALA A 31 25.58 4.14 10.69
C ALA A 31 25.13 3.70 12.09
N VAL A 32 23.81 3.57 12.31
CA VAL A 32 23.24 3.04 13.56
C VAL A 32 23.70 1.61 13.81
N SER A 33 23.70 0.76 12.78
CA SER A 33 24.19 -0.62 12.89
C SER A 33 25.64 -0.68 13.32
N LEU A 34 26.52 0.15 12.73
CA LEU A 34 27.91 0.23 13.09
C LEU A 34 28.12 0.69 14.55
N GLU A 35 27.35 1.69 14.98
CA GLU A 35 27.42 2.20 16.36
C GLU A 35 26.84 1.20 17.38
N THR A 36 25.84 0.40 17.00
CA THR A 36 25.14 -0.54 17.90
C THR A 36 25.83 -1.90 17.99
N PHE A 37 26.28 -2.44 16.85
CA PHE A 37 26.75 -3.84 16.76
C PHE A 37 28.25 -3.97 16.51
N GLY A 38 28.96 -2.87 16.21
CA GLY A 38 30.40 -2.90 16.01
C GLY A 38 30.85 -3.54 14.68
N PRO A 39 32.02 -4.21 14.65
CA PRO A 39 32.74 -4.56 13.44
C PRO A 39 32.08 -5.66 12.60
N LEU A 40 31.97 -5.40 11.31
CA LEU A 40 31.65 -6.36 10.26
C LEU A 40 32.73 -6.29 9.16
N ASP A 41 32.96 -7.37 8.39
CA ASP A 41 34.14 -7.53 7.53
C ASP A 41 34.38 -6.43 6.47
N ILE A 42 35.63 -5.96 6.41
CA ILE A 42 36.16 -5.07 5.39
C ILE A 42 37.37 -5.77 4.72
N VAL A 43 37.37 -5.88 3.38
CA VAL A 43 38.46 -6.48 2.61
C VAL A 43 38.97 -5.48 1.59
N PHE A 44 40.33 -5.28 1.61
CA PHE A 44 41.04 -4.39 0.70
C PHE A 44 42.08 -5.18 -0.10
N ASN A 45 42.19 -4.93 -1.40
CA ASN A 45 43.14 -5.61 -2.28
C ASN A 45 44.35 -4.72 -2.58
N ASP A 46 45.51 -5.09 -2.07
CA ASP A 46 46.75 -4.39 -2.30
C ASP A 46 47.19 -4.37 -3.77
N THR A 47 46.81 -5.38 -4.56
CA THR A 47 47.19 -5.47 -5.98
C THR A 47 46.49 -4.42 -6.84
N THR A 48 45.20 -4.15 -6.56
CA THR A 48 44.41 -3.18 -7.33
C THR A 48 44.29 -1.83 -6.65
N GLY A 49 44.58 -1.74 -5.34
CA GLY A 49 44.39 -0.55 -4.54
C GLY A 49 42.91 -0.24 -4.21
N GLU A 50 42.03 -1.25 -4.24
CA GLU A 50 40.61 -1.09 -4.12
C GLU A 50 39.98 -1.98 -3.03
N LEU A 51 38.84 -1.54 -2.49
CA LEU A 51 38.03 -2.38 -1.62
C LEU A 51 37.37 -3.50 -2.42
N VAL A 52 37.39 -4.71 -1.87
CA VAL A 52 36.62 -5.87 -2.36
C VAL A 52 35.24 -5.92 -1.70
N SER A 53 35.18 -5.65 -0.39
CA SER A 53 33.96 -5.60 0.42
C SER A 53 34.05 -4.52 1.48
N GLY A 54 32.92 -4.16 2.11
CA GLY A 54 32.86 -3.17 3.18
C GLY A 54 32.87 -1.71 2.71
N HIS A 55 32.58 -1.43 1.43
CA HIS A 55 32.58 -0.08 0.85
C HIS A 55 31.75 0.91 1.68
N GLN A 56 30.54 0.53 2.07
CA GLN A 56 29.64 1.40 2.82
C GLN A 56 30.12 1.63 4.25
N ARG A 57 30.63 0.57 4.91
CA ARG A 57 31.20 0.67 6.25
C ARG A 57 32.39 1.62 6.31
N VAL A 58 33.29 1.52 5.34
CA VAL A 58 34.42 2.44 5.24
C VAL A 58 33.96 3.86 4.95
N ALA A 59 32.93 4.05 4.13
CA ALA A 59 32.35 5.36 3.87
C ALA A 59 31.77 5.97 5.16
N GLU A 60 31.00 5.21 5.93
CA GLU A 60 30.42 5.67 7.20
C GLU A 60 31.48 5.92 8.27
N LEU A 61 32.50 5.06 8.39
CA LEU A 61 33.64 5.29 9.31
C LEU A 61 34.40 6.59 8.98
N ARG A 62 34.56 6.91 7.68
CA ARG A 62 35.12 8.21 7.23
C ARG A 62 34.21 9.37 7.63
N THR A 63 32.91 9.23 7.43
CA THR A 63 31.92 10.25 7.82
C THR A 63 31.90 10.47 9.33
N ALA A 64 32.07 9.40 10.12
CA ALA A 64 32.20 9.46 11.58
C ALA A 64 33.52 10.09 12.06
N GLY A 65 34.49 10.33 11.14
CA GLY A 65 35.76 10.99 11.42
C GLY A 65 36.98 10.06 11.53
N ALA A 66 36.86 8.76 11.15
CA ALA A 66 38.03 7.86 11.09
C ALA A 66 38.97 8.27 9.94
N THR A 67 40.27 8.44 10.23
CA THR A 67 41.27 8.95 9.27
C THR A 67 42.39 7.95 8.97
N THR A 68 42.56 6.91 9.81
CA THR A 68 43.67 5.98 9.72
C THR A 68 43.25 4.53 9.83
N VAL A 69 44.07 3.64 9.25
CA VAL A 69 43.98 2.19 9.42
C VAL A 69 45.32 1.75 10.04
N GLU A 70 45.27 1.14 11.21
CA GLU A 70 46.43 0.46 11.81
C GLU A 70 46.62 -0.87 11.09
N ARG A 71 47.80 -1.12 10.50
CA ARG A 71 48.04 -2.33 9.71
C ARG A 71 49.23 -3.12 10.22
N ASP A 72 49.02 -4.42 10.37
CA ASP A 72 50.08 -5.40 10.65
C ASP A 72 49.98 -6.56 9.64
N GLY A 73 50.87 -6.59 8.65
CA GLY A 73 50.83 -7.58 7.57
C GLY A 73 49.57 -7.54 6.73
N ASP A 74 48.83 -8.65 6.71
CA ASP A 74 47.57 -8.82 5.95
C ASP A 74 46.31 -8.49 6.78
N VAL A 75 46.47 -7.97 7.99
CA VAL A 75 45.43 -7.55 8.89
C VAL A 75 45.58 -6.09 9.28
N GLY A 76 44.47 -5.38 9.37
CA GLY A 76 44.46 -4.01 9.88
C GLY A 76 43.21 -3.73 10.71
N VAL A 77 43.21 -2.54 11.31
CA VAL A 77 42.11 -2.11 12.16
C VAL A 77 41.78 -0.62 11.89
N ILE A 78 40.51 -0.31 11.70
CA ILE A 78 39.98 1.05 11.78
C ILE A 78 39.32 1.19 13.14
N VAL A 79 39.66 2.25 13.88
CA VAL A 79 39.00 2.54 15.17
C VAL A 79 37.90 3.56 14.95
N HIS A 80 36.66 3.26 15.40
CA HIS A 80 35.54 4.18 15.35
C HIS A 80 35.77 5.33 16.33
N PRO A 81 35.78 6.60 15.88
CA PRO A 81 36.21 7.72 16.71
C PRO A 81 35.32 8.06 17.89
N LYS A 82 34.03 7.71 17.84
CA LYS A 82 33.07 7.97 18.94
C LYS A 82 32.98 6.81 19.93
N THR A 83 32.88 5.56 19.44
CA THR A 83 32.64 4.38 20.30
C THR A 83 33.91 3.68 20.72
N GLY A 84 35.03 3.87 20.03
CA GLY A 84 36.27 3.16 20.26
C GLY A 84 36.31 1.73 19.67
N ASP A 85 35.23 1.30 19.01
CA ASP A 85 35.16 -0.03 18.41
C ASP A 85 36.22 -0.22 17.33
N ARG A 86 36.72 -1.44 17.23
CA ARG A 86 37.80 -1.83 16.34
C ARG A 86 37.26 -2.64 15.17
N PHE A 87 37.31 -2.07 13.98
CA PHE A 87 36.84 -2.66 12.73
C PHE A 87 38.02 -3.36 12.01
N PRO A 88 38.07 -4.71 11.95
CA PRO A 88 39.12 -5.41 11.28
C PRO A 88 39.08 -5.18 9.77
N VAL A 89 40.26 -4.98 9.18
CA VAL A 89 40.46 -4.87 7.73
C VAL A 89 41.38 -6.01 7.30
N ARG A 90 40.92 -6.80 6.32
CA ARG A 90 41.72 -7.83 5.70
C ARG A 90 42.34 -7.30 4.42
N PHE A 91 43.68 -7.42 4.30
CA PHE A 91 44.42 -7.07 3.09
C PHE A 91 44.69 -8.34 2.29
N VAL A 92 44.39 -8.31 0.99
CA VAL A 92 44.57 -9.46 0.08
C VAL A 92 45.36 -9.02 -1.15
N ARG A 93 45.93 -10.00 -1.88
CA ARG A 93 46.67 -9.78 -3.14
C ARG A 93 46.08 -10.64 -4.22
N TRP A 94 44.93 -10.18 -4.78
CA TRP A 94 44.21 -10.87 -5.83
C TRP A 94 44.35 -10.15 -7.17
N ASP A 95 44.30 -10.90 -8.28
CA ASP A 95 44.11 -10.28 -9.58
C ASP A 95 42.73 -9.66 -9.72
N ALA A 96 42.55 -8.83 -10.74
CA ALA A 96 41.31 -8.11 -10.96
C ALA A 96 40.08 -9.03 -11.20
N THR A 97 40.28 -10.20 -11.81
CA THR A 97 39.25 -11.19 -12.06
C THR A 97 38.74 -11.79 -10.76
N LYS A 98 39.66 -12.25 -9.90
CA LYS A 98 39.33 -12.82 -8.59
C LYS A 98 38.70 -11.79 -7.67
N GLN A 99 39.17 -10.54 -7.68
CA GLN A 99 38.53 -9.43 -6.95
C GLN A 99 37.08 -9.24 -7.40
N ARG A 100 36.84 -9.20 -8.70
CA ARG A 100 35.50 -9.01 -9.23
C ARG A 100 34.56 -10.16 -8.88
N MET A 101 35.05 -11.41 -8.97
CA MET A 101 34.28 -12.59 -8.54
C MET A 101 33.92 -12.52 -7.05
N ALA A 102 34.88 -12.13 -6.20
CA ALA A 102 34.65 -11.99 -4.76
C ALA A 102 33.68 -10.85 -4.45
N ASN A 103 33.76 -9.71 -5.15
CA ASN A 103 32.81 -8.60 -4.99
C ASN A 103 31.38 -9.00 -5.39
N LEU A 104 31.22 -9.68 -6.52
CA LEU A 104 29.90 -10.20 -6.98
C LEU A 104 29.36 -11.25 -6.01
N SER A 105 30.23 -12.15 -5.51
CA SER A 105 29.84 -13.18 -4.53
C SER A 105 29.38 -12.55 -3.21
N ALA A 106 30.12 -11.57 -2.68
CA ALA A 106 29.77 -10.88 -1.44
C ALA A 106 28.44 -10.09 -1.52
N ASN A 107 28.00 -9.74 -2.73
CA ASN A 107 26.78 -9.00 -2.98
C ASN A 107 25.67 -9.85 -3.65
N ASN A 108 25.89 -11.16 -3.79
CA ASN A 108 24.93 -12.06 -4.40
C ASN A 108 23.82 -12.46 -3.39
N PRO A 109 22.57 -12.04 -3.58
CA PRO A 109 21.47 -12.41 -2.69
C PRO A 109 21.30 -13.93 -2.56
N ALA A 110 21.59 -14.70 -3.64
CA ALA A 110 21.50 -16.16 -3.62
C ALA A 110 22.52 -16.84 -2.68
N LEU A 111 23.62 -16.15 -2.33
CA LEU A 111 24.64 -16.64 -1.38
C LEU A 111 24.45 -16.06 0.02
N ALA A 112 23.58 -15.06 0.18
CA ALA A 112 23.30 -14.45 1.48
C ALA A 112 22.41 -15.32 2.39
N GLY A 113 21.85 -16.43 1.84
CA GLY A 113 20.81 -17.23 2.48
C GLY A 113 19.44 -16.55 2.37
N GLU A 114 18.40 -17.35 2.55
CA GLU A 114 17.02 -16.86 2.63
C GLU A 114 16.63 -16.76 4.11
N PHE A 115 15.86 -15.75 4.45
CA PHE A 115 15.23 -15.67 5.76
C PHE A 115 14.13 -16.74 5.87
N THR A 116 13.97 -17.35 7.05
CA THR A 116 12.93 -18.35 7.32
C THR A 116 11.66 -17.66 7.84
N GLU A 117 10.53 -18.36 7.81
CA GLU A 117 9.26 -17.87 8.39
C GLU A 117 9.42 -17.45 9.86
N GLU A 118 10.24 -18.17 10.62
CA GLU A 118 10.56 -17.83 12.01
C GLU A 118 11.24 -16.46 12.16
N THR A 119 11.91 -15.97 11.11
CA THR A 119 12.56 -14.64 11.13
C THR A 119 11.53 -13.52 11.25
N ILE A 120 10.38 -13.64 10.58
CA ILE A 120 9.29 -12.68 10.67
C ILE A 120 8.78 -12.56 12.11
N ASP A 121 8.55 -13.69 12.77
CA ASP A 121 8.08 -13.71 14.15
C ASP A 121 9.14 -13.16 15.12
N GLN A 122 10.43 -13.45 14.87
CA GLN A 122 11.54 -12.89 15.66
C GLN A 122 11.63 -11.37 15.49
N VAL A 123 11.46 -10.86 14.27
CA VAL A 123 11.48 -9.41 13.98
C VAL A 123 10.28 -8.72 14.63
N ARG A 124 9.10 -9.32 14.58
CA ARG A 124 7.88 -8.80 15.23
C ARG A 124 7.95 -8.79 16.77
N ALA A 125 8.73 -9.69 17.35
CA ALA A 125 8.91 -9.79 18.80
C ALA A 125 9.90 -8.75 19.38
N LEU A 126 10.51 -7.90 18.55
CA LEU A 126 11.41 -6.84 19.01
C LEU A 126 10.62 -5.66 19.61
N GLU A 127 10.90 -5.33 20.87
CA GLU A 127 10.15 -4.33 21.63
C GLU A 127 10.70 -2.89 21.48
N ASP A 128 11.94 -2.70 20.96
CA ASP A 128 12.55 -1.39 20.77
C ASP A 128 12.11 -0.78 19.44
N GLU A 129 10.97 -0.07 19.45
CA GLU A 129 10.38 0.55 18.25
C GLU A 129 11.27 1.62 17.62
N ALA A 130 12.02 2.39 18.41
CA ALA A 130 12.91 3.42 17.91
C ALA A 130 14.08 2.80 17.13
N LEU A 131 14.77 1.82 17.72
CA LEU A 131 15.88 1.11 17.07
C LEU A 131 15.38 0.26 15.89
N PHE A 132 14.19 -0.33 15.99
CA PHE A 132 13.54 -1.08 14.91
C PHE A 132 13.40 -0.22 13.63
N ASN A 133 12.88 1.00 13.76
CA ASN A 133 12.70 1.93 12.65
C ASN A 133 14.04 2.47 12.12
N GLU A 134 14.98 2.82 13.01
CA GLU A 134 16.32 3.29 12.61
C GLU A 134 17.13 2.24 11.85
N LEU A 135 16.98 0.96 12.21
CA LEU A 135 17.60 -0.17 11.50
C LEU A 135 16.82 -0.61 10.26
N GLN A 136 15.69 0.03 9.95
CA GLN A 136 14.82 -0.29 8.81
C GLN A 136 14.32 -1.75 8.83
N LEU A 137 14.09 -2.30 10.01
CA LEU A 137 13.56 -3.67 10.18
C LEU A 137 12.09 -3.76 9.73
N ASP A 138 11.36 -2.63 9.73
CA ASP A 138 10.07 -2.45 9.08
C ASP A 138 10.12 -2.81 7.59
N LYS A 139 11.14 -2.34 6.88
CA LYS A 139 11.35 -2.65 5.46
C LYS A 139 11.76 -4.10 5.22
N LEU A 140 12.57 -4.66 6.12
CA LEU A 140 12.93 -6.08 6.06
C LEU A 140 11.69 -6.95 6.25
N LEU A 141 10.88 -6.64 7.27
CA LEU A 141 9.65 -7.35 7.55
C LEU A 141 8.70 -7.31 6.36
N ALA A 142 8.45 -6.11 5.80
CA ALA A 142 7.61 -5.95 4.61
C ALA A 142 8.15 -6.70 3.38
N ALA A 143 9.48 -6.75 3.19
CA ALA A 143 10.09 -7.48 2.08
C ALA A 143 9.97 -9.01 2.24
N GLU A 144 10.09 -9.54 3.45
CA GLU A 144 9.93 -10.98 3.71
C GLU A 144 8.43 -11.40 3.65
N GLU A 145 7.52 -10.58 4.17
CA GLU A 145 6.08 -10.79 4.02
C GLU A 145 5.65 -10.78 2.54
N ALA A 146 6.22 -9.89 1.73
CA ALA A 146 5.96 -9.85 0.29
C ALA A 146 6.45 -11.12 -0.45
N LYS A 147 7.52 -11.78 0.03
CA LYS A 147 8.01 -13.04 -0.55
C LYS A 147 7.09 -14.21 -0.27
N GLN A 148 6.39 -14.20 0.86
CA GLN A 148 5.40 -15.22 1.22
C GLN A 148 4.11 -15.09 0.40
N GLY A 149 3.95 -13.99 -0.34
CA GLY A 149 2.74 -13.65 -1.06
C GLY A 149 1.68 -13.04 -0.15
N GLU A 150 0.58 -12.62 -0.72
CA GLU A 150 -0.56 -12.15 0.04
C GLU A 150 -1.19 -13.36 0.77
N PRO A 151 -1.33 -13.32 2.11
CA PRO A 151 -2.03 -14.38 2.83
C PRO A 151 -3.46 -14.54 2.31
N GLU A 152 -3.99 -15.75 2.38
CA GLU A 152 -5.40 -15.97 2.08
C GLU A 152 -6.28 -14.97 2.83
N PRO A 153 -7.31 -14.41 2.16
CA PRO A 153 -8.19 -13.45 2.80
C PRO A 153 -8.84 -14.06 4.05
N SER A 154 -8.91 -13.29 5.11
CA SER A 154 -9.61 -13.74 6.31
C SER A 154 -11.10 -13.90 6.01
N GLY A 155 -11.63 -15.10 6.25
CA GLY A 155 -13.06 -15.36 6.13
C GLY A 155 -13.86 -14.62 7.21
N GLY A 156 -15.13 -14.30 6.87
CA GLY A 156 -16.09 -13.75 7.83
C GLY A 156 -17.14 -14.79 8.26
N ASN A 157 -18.05 -14.37 9.12
CA ASN A 157 -19.16 -15.18 9.61
C ASN A 157 -20.31 -15.35 8.60
N CYS A 158 -20.23 -14.63 7.46
CA CYS A 158 -21.21 -14.69 6.38
C CYS A 158 -20.52 -14.48 5.03
N ASP A 159 -21.27 -14.59 3.93
CA ASP A 159 -20.75 -14.28 2.59
C ASP A 159 -20.29 -12.81 2.55
N GLN A 160 -19.12 -12.57 1.99
CA GLN A 160 -18.49 -11.26 1.90
C GLN A 160 -19.34 -10.22 1.15
N ASP A 161 -20.12 -10.66 0.17
CA ASP A 161 -20.98 -9.80 -0.63
C ASP A 161 -22.41 -9.72 -0.07
N GLU A 162 -22.71 -10.39 1.03
CA GLU A 162 -24.01 -10.34 1.67
C GLU A 162 -24.28 -8.95 2.25
N MET A 163 -25.48 -8.44 1.98
CA MET A 163 -25.91 -7.10 2.38
C MET A 163 -27.13 -7.14 3.31
N PRO A 164 -27.07 -6.48 4.47
CA PRO A 164 -28.25 -6.24 5.28
C PRO A 164 -29.27 -5.33 4.57
N GLU A 165 -30.55 -5.51 4.88
CA GLU A 165 -31.55 -4.54 4.43
C GLU A 165 -31.34 -3.19 5.11
N PRO A 166 -31.48 -2.07 4.36
CA PRO A 166 -31.43 -0.75 4.95
C PRO A 166 -32.55 -0.57 5.99
N PRO A 167 -32.25 0.03 7.16
CA PRO A 167 -33.28 0.27 8.16
C PRO A 167 -34.34 1.26 7.63
N ALA A 168 -35.59 1.09 8.05
CA ALA A 168 -36.69 1.99 7.67
C ALA A 168 -36.42 3.43 8.15
N GLU A 169 -35.89 3.57 9.36
CA GLU A 169 -35.41 4.83 9.94
C GLU A 169 -33.94 4.70 10.26
N PRO A 170 -33.06 5.61 9.77
CA PRO A 170 -31.63 5.55 10.08
C PRO A 170 -31.38 5.91 11.53
N PHE A 171 -30.43 5.19 12.15
CA PHE A 171 -29.93 5.51 13.49
C PHE A 171 -28.69 6.41 13.45
N SER A 172 -27.97 6.43 12.31
CA SER A 172 -26.90 7.38 12.06
C SER A 172 -27.42 8.74 11.62
N LYS A 173 -26.62 9.77 11.83
CA LYS A 173 -26.89 11.16 11.44
C LYS A 173 -25.68 11.77 10.78
N ARG A 174 -25.89 12.82 10.00
CA ARG A 174 -24.79 13.63 9.47
C ARG A 174 -23.87 14.09 10.59
N GLY A 175 -22.58 13.86 10.40
CA GLY A 175 -21.55 14.10 11.39
C GLY A 175 -21.24 12.90 12.30
N ASP A 176 -21.99 11.82 12.32
CA ASP A 176 -21.65 10.63 13.12
C ASP A 176 -20.41 9.93 12.55
N LEU A 177 -19.43 9.68 13.40
CA LEU A 177 -18.25 8.88 13.10
C LEU A 177 -18.34 7.52 13.81
N TRP A 178 -18.25 6.45 13.05
CA TRP A 178 -18.26 5.08 13.55
C TRP A 178 -16.87 4.47 13.45
N ILE A 179 -16.48 3.75 14.49
CA ILE A 179 -15.25 2.95 14.59
C ILE A 179 -15.64 1.48 14.44
N LEU A 180 -15.11 0.84 13.42
CA LEU A 180 -15.37 -0.55 13.06
C LEU A 180 -14.06 -1.35 13.19
N GLY A 181 -13.66 -1.67 14.43
CA GLY A 181 -12.32 -2.20 14.70
C GLY A 181 -11.25 -1.18 14.33
N GLU A 182 -10.44 -1.47 13.33
CA GLU A 182 -9.41 -0.57 12.81
C GLU A 182 -9.91 0.38 11.70
N HIS A 183 -11.15 0.19 11.22
CA HIS A 183 -11.73 1.03 10.18
C HIS A 183 -12.53 2.17 10.77
N ARG A 184 -12.80 3.18 9.94
CA ARG A 184 -13.69 4.30 10.28
C ARG A 184 -14.68 4.54 9.14
N ILE A 185 -15.93 4.91 9.49
CA ILE A 185 -16.89 5.46 8.53
C ILE A 185 -17.52 6.72 9.11
N LEU A 186 -17.45 7.81 8.36
CA LEU A 186 -18.09 9.08 8.69
C LEU A 186 -19.35 9.28 7.85
N CYS A 187 -20.47 9.59 8.49
CA CYS A 187 -21.64 10.11 7.80
C CYS A 187 -21.38 11.57 7.42
N GLY A 188 -20.76 11.80 6.25
CA GLY A 188 -20.18 13.08 5.87
C GLY A 188 -20.25 13.40 4.38
N ASP A 189 -19.70 14.54 4.01
CA ASP A 189 -19.57 14.99 2.63
C ASP A 189 -18.10 14.92 2.19
N SER A 190 -17.81 14.07 1.20
CA SER A 190 -16.46 13.87 0.67
C SER A 190 -15.84 15.10 -0.01
N THR A 191 -16.65 16.13 -0.28
CA THR A 191 -16.17 17.44 -0.79
C THR A 191 -15.93 18.46 0.33
N SER A 192 -16.24 18.11 1.59
CA SER A 192 -15.98 18.93 2.77
C SER A 192 -14.60 18.63 3.36
N ALA A 193 -13.72 19.63 3.35
CA ALA A 193 -12.39 19.52 3.94
C ALA A 193 -12.44 19.22 5.45
N GLU A 194 -13.45 19.72 6.15
CA GLU A 194 -13.67 19.49 7.58
C GLU A 194 -14.03 18.02 7.84
N ASP A 195 -14.98 17.47 7.06
CA ASP A 195 -15.42 16.08 7.20
C ASP A 195 -14.24 15.12 6.88
N VAL A 196 -13.49 15.40 5.80
CA VAL A 196 -12.32 14.58 5.42
C VAL A 196 -11.23 14.64 6.49
N ALA A 197 -10.93 15.83 7.03
CA ALA A 197 -9.95 15.98 8.10
C ALA A 197 -10.37 15.23 9.37
N ARG A 198 -11.67 15.26 9.70
CA ARG A 198 -12.22 14.55 10.86
C ARG A 198 -12.18 13.03 10.68
N LEU A 199 -12.49 12.53 9.48
CA LEU A 199 -12.41 11.10 9.17
C LEU A 199 -10.97 10.60 9.26
N LEU A 200 -10.05 11.28 8.56
CA LEU A 200 -8.66 10.85 8.46
C LEU A 200 -7.86 11.12 9.72
N CYS A 201 -8.17 12.20 10.46
CA CYS A 201 -7.37 12.65 11.60
C CYS A 201 -5.90 12.84 11.19
N GLU A 202 -4.98 12.02 11.69
CA GLU A 202 -3.55 12.05 11.33
C GLU A 202 -3.17 11.04 10.23
N GLU A 203 -4.11 10.19 9.83
CA GLU A 203 -3.87 9.17 8.79
C GLU A 203 -3.66 9.78 7.42
N LYS A 204 -2.76 9.16 6.67
CA LYS A 204 -2.38 9.58 5.32
C LYS A 204 -2.44 8.39 4.35
N PRO A 205 -3.63 7.94 3.97
CA PRO A 205 -3.77 6.85 3.02
C PRO A 205 -3.02 7.15 1.72
N SER A 206 -2.20 6.22 1.25
CA SER A 206 -1.52 6.32 -0.04
C SER A 206 -2.41 5.89 -1.19
N LEU A 207 -3.45 5.11 -0.91
CA LEU A 207 -4.38 4.48 -1.86
C LEU A 207 -5.81 4.96 -1.64
N MET A 208 -6.48 5.33 -2.72
CA MET A 208 -7.92 5.54 -2.81
C MET A 208 -8.54 4.49 -3.73
N VAL A 209 -9.59 3.81 -3.25
CA VAL A 209 -10.39 2.86 -4.03
C VAL A 209 -11.85 3.24 -3.86
N THR A 210 -12.53 3.64 -4.95
CA THR A 210 -13.84 4.28 -4.81
C THR A 210 -14.77 4.08 -6.00
N ASP A 211 -16.07 4.09 -5.71
CA ASP A 211 -17.17 3.95 -6.64
C ASP A 211 -18.16 5.15 -6.48
N PRO A 212 -17.81 6.33 -7.04
CA PRO A 212 -18.62 7.53 -6.89
C PRO A 212 -19.92 7.43 -7.70
N PRO A 213 -20.94 8.26 -7.41
CA PRO A 213 -22.07 8.46 -8.31
C PRO A 213 -21.60 8.84 -9.72
N TYR A 214 -22.23 8.25 -10.76
CA TYR A 214 -21.74 8.34 -12.14
C TYR A 214 -22.31 9.52 -12.96
N GLY A 215 -23.27 10.24 -12.42
CA GLY A 215 -23.93 11.33 -13.15
C GLY A 215 -24.87 10.83 -14.24
N VAL A 216 -25.47 9.66 -14.06
CA VAL A 216 -26.35 9.05 -15.07
C VAL A 216 -27.85 9.21 -14.77
N GLU A 217 -28.20 9.89 -13.66
CA GLU A 217 -29.58 10.06 -13.18
C GLU A 217 -30.35 8.73 -13.18
N TYR A 218 -29.72 7.68 -12.61
CA TYR A 218 -30.26 6.33 -12.68
C TYR A 218 -31.65 6.24 -12.01
N ASP A 219 -32.68 6.00 -12.83
CA ASP A 219 -34.04 5.75 -12.37
C ASP A 219 -34.39 4.27 -12.64
N PRO A 220 -34.47 3.41 -11.62
CA PRO A 220 -34.85 2.02 -11.78
C PRO A 220 -36.34 1.81 -12.04
N SER A 221 -37.18 2.83 -11.96
CA SER A 221 -38.65 2.73 -12.06
C SER A 221 -39.14 2.18 -13.41
N TRP A 222 -38.38 2.44 -14.50
CA TRP A 222 -38.72 1.95 -15.84
C TRP A 222 -38.79 0.42 -15.94
N ARG A 223 -38.00 -0.31 -15.11
CA ARG A 223 -38.03 -1.79 -15.10
C ARG A 223 -39.38 -2.32 -14.56
N ALA A 224 -39.95 -1.63 -13.58
CA ALA A 224 -41.26 -1.94 -13.06
C ALA A 224 -42.37 -1.63 -14.10
N ASP A 225 -42.22 -0.51 -14.81
CA ASP A 225 -43.17 -0.08 -15.86
C ASP A 225 -43.11 -1.01 -17.08
N ALA A 226 -41.93 -1.57 -17.38
CA ALA A 226 -41.70 -2.54 -18.46
C ALA A 226 -42.09 -3.98 -18.08
N GLY A 227 -42.57 -4.25 -16.86
CA GLY A 227 -42.95 -5.58 -16.39
C GLY A 227 -41.79 -6.55 -16.17
N VAL A 228 -40.54 -6.04 -16.11
CA VAL A 228 -39.34 -6.83 -16.01
C VAL A 228 -38.96 -7.12 -14.54
N ASN A 229 -39.49 -6.33 -13.59
CA ASN A 229 -39.25 -6.54 -12.16
C ASN A 229 -40.54 -6.32 -11.37
N HIS A 230 -40.96 -7.32 -10.58
CA HIS A 230 -42.18 -7.26 -9.76
C HIS A 230 -41.95 -6.68 -8.36
N ASN A 231 -40.70 -6.37 -7.98
CA ASN A 231 -40.41 -5.83 -6.66
C ASN A 231 -40.54 -4.32 -6.61
N LYS A 232 -41.59 -3.86 -5.92
CA LYS A 232 -41.93 -2.44 -5.76
C LYS A 232 -41.14 -1.70 -4.66
N ASN A 233 -40.11 -2.32 -4.07
CA ASN A 233 -39.29 -1.65 -3.09
C ASN A 233 -38.37 -0.67 -3.80
N LYS A 234 -38.87 0.57 -3.94
CA LYS A 234 -38.13 1.70 -4.51
C LYS A 234 -37.00 2.07 -3.55
N LEU A 235 -35.80 1.64 -3.83
CA LEU A 235 -34.62 2.38 -3.38
C LEU A 235 -34.62 3.72 -4.09
N GLY A 236 -34.51 4.81 -3.33
CA GLY A 236 -34.58 6.17 -3.85
C GLY A 236 -33.47 6.44 -4.88
N LYS A 237 -33.54 7.58 -5.56
CA LYS A 237 -32.47 8.07 -6.41
C LYS A 237 -31.17 8.13 -5.61
N VAL A 238 -30.06 7.73 -6.23
CA VAL A 238 -28.73 7.92 -5.67
C VAL A 238 -28.51 9.43 -5.48
N ALA A 239 -28.05 9.85 -4.32
CA ALA A 239 -27.78 11.26 -4.07
C ALA A 239 -26.64 11.73 -4.99
N ASN A 240 -26.80 12.92 -5.59
CA ASN A 240 -25.82 13.54 -6.50
C ASN A 240 -25.48 12.70 -7.75
N ASP A 241 -26.38 11.84 -8.23
CA ASP A 241 -26.20 11.08 -9.47
C ASP A 241 -26.42 11.93 -10.74
N ASP A 242 -26.38 13.22 -10.61
CA ASP A 242 -26.34 14.23 -11.69
C ASP A 242 -24.92 14.76 -11.96
N ASN A 243 -23.94 14.33 -11.19
CA ASN A 243 -22.54 14.77 -11.27
C ASN A 243 -21.57 13.60 -11.48
N ALA A 244 -20.63 13.75 -12.43
CA ALA A 244 -19.51 12.83 -12.65
C ALA A 244 -18.15 13.51 -12.39
N ASP A 245 -18.12 14.82 -12.18
CA ASP A 245 -16.90 15.57 -11.81
C ASP A 245 -16.79 15.68 -10.27
N TRP A 246 -15.96 14.84 -9.70
CA TRP A 246 -15.67 14.82 -8.27
C TRP A 246 -14.29 15.40 -7.93
N SER A 247 -13.77 16.32 -8.77
CA SER A 247 -12.45 16.97 -8.58
C SER A 247 -12.27 17.54 -7.17
N LYS A 248 -13.32 18.13 -6.58
CA LYS A 248 -13.30 18.65 -5.20
C LYS A 248 -13.03 17.56 -4.15
N ALA A 249 -13.56 16.35 -4.33
CA ALA A 249 -13.28 15.22 -3.45
C ALA A 249 -11.86 14.68 -3.69
N TRP A 250 -11.43 14.59 -4.97
CA TRP A 250 -10.08 14.15 -5.30
C TRP A 250 -9.00 15.09 -4.79
N GLU A 251 -9.26 16.41 -4.75
CA GLU A 251 -8.33 17.42 -4.24
C GLU A 251 -8.00 17.21 -2.76
N LEU A 252 -8.96 16.68 -1.98
CA LEU A 252 -8.79 16.43 -0.55
C LEU A 252 -7.96 15.16 -0.27
N PHE A 253 -7.93 14.22 -1.19
CA PHE A 253 -7.07 13.04 -1.10
C PHE A 253 -5.61 13.40 -1.44
N LYS A 254 -4.68 13.16 -0.50
CA LYS A 254 -3.26 13.53 -0.65
C LYS A 254 -2.35 12.34 -0.99
N GLY A 255 -2.92 11.15 -1.12
CA GLY A 255 -2.18 9.94 -1.48
C GLY A 255 -1.78 9.87 -2.96
N ASP A 256 -1.10 8.81 -3.31
CA ASP A 256 -0.39 8.67 -4.58
C ASP A 256 -1.15 7.86 -5.63
N VAL A 257 -2.07 6.97 -5.20
CA VAL A 257 -2.74 5.99 -6.08
C VAL A 257 -4.25 6.10 -5.97
N ALA A 258 -4.94 6.07 -7.10
CA ALA A 258 -6.40 6.09 -7.14
C ALA A 258 -6.94 5.05 -8.12
N TYR A 259 -7.96 4.30 -7.66
CA TYR A 259 -8.85 3.49 -8.47
C TYR A 259 -10.24 4.08 -8.39
N VAL A 260 -10.76 4.54 -9.53
CA VAL A 260 -12.05 5.24 -9.61
C VAL A 260 -12.93 4.55 -10.64
N TRP A 261 -13.97 3.89 -10.17
CA TRP A 261 -15.01 3.30 -11.00
C TRP A 261 -15.84 4.39 -11.68
N HIS A 262 -16.34 4.12 -12.87
CA HIS A 262 -17.12 5.12 -13.60
C HIS A 262 -18.02 4.47 -14.66
N ASP A 263 -19.02 5.21 -15.13
CA ASP A 263 -19.80 4.83 -16.30
C ASP A 263 -18.96 4.94 -17.58
N GLY A 264 -19.15 4.02 -18.53
CA GLY A 264 -18.40 3.98 -19.78
C GLY A 264 -18.52 5.26 -20.62
N LEU A 265 -19.70 5.91 -20.60
CA LEU A 265 -19.94 7.16 -21.35
C LEU A 265 -19.35 8.39 -20.64
N ARG A 266 -19.09 8.31 -19.33
CA ARG A 266 -18.49 9.38 -18.51
C ARG A 266 -16.98 9.22 -18.30
N ALA A 267 -16.35 8.22 -18.95
CA ALA A 267 -14.92 7.92 -18.79
C ALA A 267 -14.01 9.15 -19.00
N SER A 268 -14.34 10.00 -19.98
CA SER A 268 -13.55 11.22 -20.27
C SER A 268 -13.69 12.28 -19.17
N GLU A 269 -14.87 12.47 -18.64
CA GLU A 269 -15.19 13.45 -17.59
C GLU A 269 -14.46 13.09 -16.29
N VAL A 270 -14.57 11.83 -15.85
CA VAL A 270 -13.85 11.31 -14.67
C VAL A 270 -12.34 11.39 -14.85
N LYS A 271 -11.82 11.06 -16.05
CA LYS A 271 -10.40 11.20 -16.36
C LYS A 271 -9.92 12.64 -16.22
N GLU A 272 -10.64 13.62 -16.78
CA GLU A 272 -10.23 15.02 -16.71
C GLU A 272 -10.34 15.55 -15.27
N SER A 273 -11.35 15.14 -14.49
CA SER A 273 -11.45 15.49 -13.07
C SER A 273 -10.25 15.00 -12.25
N LEU A 274 -9.77 13.76 -12.48
CA LEU A 274 -8.56 13.23 -11.84
C LEU A 274 -7.29 13.96 -12.31
N LYS A 275 -7.18 14.27 -13.60
CA LYS A 275 -6.04 15.02 -14.13
C LYS A 275 -5.95 16.43 -13.56
N SER A 276 -7.07 17.12 -13.35
CA SER A 276 -7.12 18.47 -12.80
C SER A 276 -6.47 18.57 -11.40
N VAL A 277 -6.45 17.48 -10.66
CA VAL A 277 -5.84 17.37 -9.31
C VAL A 277 -4.49 16.63 -9.30
N GLY A 278 -3.88 16.44 -10.48
CA GLY A 278 -2.50 15.96 -10.63
C GLY A 278 -2.34 14.45 -10.77
N PHE A 279 -3.40 13.69 -11.08
CA PHE A 279 -3.27 12.26 -11.38
C PHE A 279 -2.99 12.01 -12.86
N LYS A 280 -2.17 10.99 -13.14
CA LYS A 280 -1.94 10.43 -14.49
C LYS A 280 -2.55 9.04 -14.57
N MET A 281 -3.39 8.82 -15.58
CA MET A 281 -3.94 7.50 -15.87
C MET A 281 -2.81 6.54 -16.25
N ARG A 282 -2.80 5.37 -15.65
CA ARG A 282 -1.87 4.27 -15.96
C ARG A 282 -2.54 3.20 -16.83
N SER A 283 -3.76 2.80 -16.44
CA SER A 283 -4.56 1.82 -17.17
C SER A 283 -6.04 2.08 -16.96
N GLN A 284 -6.85 1.62 -17.89
CA GLN A 284 -8.27 1.43 -17.68
C GLN A 284 -8.53 -0.05 -17.46
N ILE A 285 -9.08 -0.39 -16.30
CA ILE A 285 -9.46 -1.74 -15.92
C ILE A 285 -10.92 -1.94 -16.31
N ILE A 286 -11.24 -3.12 -16.80
CA ILE A 286 -12.58 -3.49 -17.24
C ILE A 286 -13.04 -4.68 -16.38
N TRP A 287 -14.00 -4.45 -15.52
CA TRP A 287 -14.73 -5.52 -14.86
C TRP A 287 -15.76 -6.09 -15.83
N VAL A 288 -15.56 -7.32 -16.25
CA VAL A 288 -16.49 -8.07 -17.10
C VAL A 288 -17.41 -8.90 -16.21
N LYS A 289 -18.71 -8.71 -16.40
CA LYS A 289 -19.75 -9.41 -15.64
C LYS A 289 -20.07 -10.75 -16.32
N ASP A 290 -20.56 -11.72 -15.56
CA ASP A 290 -21.06 -13.01 -16.08
C ASP A 290 -22.38 -12.88 -16.85
N ARG A 291 -23.07 -11.74 -16.70
CA ARG A 291 -24.33 -11.38 -17.37
C ARG A 291 -24.38 -9.89 -17.69
N PHE A 292 -25.07 -9.55 -18.75
CA PHE A 292 -25.28 -8.15 -19.11
C PHE A 292 -26.39 -7.50 -18.30
N ALA A 293 -26.30 -6.19 -18.07
CA ALA A 293 -27.39 -5.40 -17.53
C ALA A 293 -28.37 -5.02 -18.63
N LEU A 294 -29.62 -5.45 -18.51
CA LEU A 294 -30.67 -5.07 -19.47
C LEU A 294 -30.83 -3.54 -19.50
N SER A 295 -30.67 -2.95 -20.68
CA SER A 295 -30.81 -1.51 -20.93
C SER A 295 -31.80 -1.22 -22.06
N ARG A 296 -32.15 0.05 -22.26
CA ARG A 296 -33.02 0.50 -23.37
C ARG A 296 -32.21 0.73 -24.67
N GLY A 297 -30.89 0.66 -24.63
CA GLY A 297 -30.05 0.85 -25.81
C GLY A 297 -29.97 -0.38 -26.72
N ASP A 298 -29.38 -0.22 -27.89
CA ASP A 298 -29.16 -1.29 -28.86
C ASP A 298 -28.20 -2.35 -28.36
N TYR A 299 -27.24 -1.95 -27.50
CA TYR A 299 -26.28 -2.82 -26.82
C TYR A 299 -26.50 -2.80 -25.33
N HIS A 300 -26.43 -3.95 -24.70
CA HIS A 300 -26.51 -4.10 -23.25
C HIS A 300 -25.11 -4.06 -22.62
N TRP A 301 -24.96 -3.30 -21.55
CA TRP A 301 -23.69 -3.20 -20.84
C TRP A 301 -23.34 -4.52 -20.15
N HIS A 302 -22.16 -5.06 -20.48
CA HIS A 302 -21.64 -6.31 -19.94
C HIS A 302 -20.38 -6.09 -19.11
N HIS A 303 -19.99 -4.84 -18.91
CA HIS A 303 -18.79 -4.46 -18.17
C HIS A 303 -18.95 -3.11 -17.49
N GLU A 304 -18.06 -2.86 -16.54
CA GLU A 304 -17.86 -1.53 -15.94
C GLU A 304 -16.38 -1.18 -15.93
N PRO A 305 -16.00 0.03 -16.31
CA PRO A 305 -14.61 0.48 -16.32
C PRO A 305 -14.19 1.15 -15.01
N CYS A 306 -12.88 1.06 -14.72
CA CYS A 306 -12.23 1.71 -13.61
C CYS A 306 -10.94 2.37 -14.08
N TRP A 307 -10.69 3.63 -13.73
CA TRP A 307 -9.41 4.27 -13.92
C TRP A 307 -8.43 3.89 -12.82
N TYR A 308 -7.32 3.26 -13.19
CA TYR A 308 -6.11 3.18 -12.36
C TYR A 308 -5.22 4.38 -12.66
N ALA A 309 -4.99 5.19 -11.66
CA ALA A 309 -4.27 6.45 -11.78
C ALA A 309 -3.20 6.59 -10.68
N VAL A 310 -2.11 7.24 -11.02
CA VAL A 310 -1.01 7.53 -10.09
C VAL A 310 -0.68 9.01 -10.17
N ARG A 311 -0.47 9.65 -9.03
CA ARG A 311 -0.13 11.07 -8.94
C ARG A 311 1.18 11.36 -9.68
N GLU A 312 1.24 12.48 -10.35
CA GLU A 312 2.42 12.90 -11.12
C GLU A 312 3.67 12.96 -10.24
N GLY A 313 4.77 12.36 -10.72
CA GLY A 313 6.03 12.30 -9.98
C GLY A 313 6.08 11.25 -8.86
N LYS A 314 5.00 10.46 -8.67
CA LYS A 314 4.90 9.42 -7.64
C LYS A 314 4.94 8.01 -8.21
N THR A 315 5.11 7.03 -7.33
CA THR A 315 5.08 5.59 -7.66
C THR A 315 3.69 5.01 -7.43
N GLY A 316 3.42 3.84 -8.04
CA GLY A 316 2.15 3.13 -7.87
C GLY A 316 2.10 2.26 -6.62
N HIS A 317 3.17 2.15 -5.84
CA HIS A 317 3.28 1.25 -4.66
C HIS A 317 2.85 -0.18 -4.97
N TRP A 318 3.21 -0.68 -6.17
CA TRP A 318 2.75 -1.96 -6.67
C TRP A 318 3.36 -3.13 -5.88
N SER A 319 2.55 -3.87 -5.16
CA SER A 319 2.86 -5.09 -4.42
C SER A 319 2.36 -6.37 -5.10
N GLY A 320 1.42 -6.25 -6.05
CA GLY A 320 0.87 -7.37 -6.80
C GLY A 320 1.85 -8.03 -7.75
N ASP A 321 1.50 -9.23 -8.25
CA ASP A 321 2.28 -9.90 -9.29
C ASP A 321 2.19 -9.17 -10.65
N ARG A 322 3.13 -9.46 -11.55
CA ARG A 322 3.23 -8.80 -12.86
C ARG A 322 2.48 -9.51 -13.99
N SER A 323 1.74 -10.58 -13.69
CA SER A 323 0.96 -11.34 -14.67
C SER A 323 -0.47 -10.83 -14.83
N GLN A 324 -0.92 -9.91 -13.97
CA GLN A 324 -2.28 -9.37 -13.98
C GLN A 324 -2.58 -8.54 -15.23
N SER A 325 -3.81 -8.66 -15.72
CA SER A 325 -4.32 -7.93 -16.89
C SER A 325 -5.35 -6.87 -16.46
N THR A 326 -5.70 -6.00 -17.41
CA THR A 326 -6.77 -5.01 -17.23
C THR A 326 -8.18 -5.60 -17.40
N HIS A 327 -8.30 -6.87 -17.75
CA HIS A 327 -9.54 -7.59 -17.91
C HIS A 327 -9.82 -8.43 -16.67
N TRP A 328 -10.90 -8.09 -15.95
CA TRP A 328 -11.28 -8.75 -14.70
C TRP A 328 -12.62 -9.47 -14.88
N ASP A 329 -12.58 -10.78 -14.99
CA ASP A 329 -13.76 -11.64 -14.96
C ASP A 329 -14.18 -11.85 -13.50
N ILE A 330 -15.17 -11.10 -13.04
CA ILE A 330 -15.72 -11.22 -11.69
C ILE A 330 -17.23 -11.37 -11.83
N PRO A 331 -17.84 -12.47 -11.35
CA PRO A 331 -19.27 -12.66 -11.43
C PRO A 331 -20.04 -11.52 -10.75
N ALA A 332 -21.04 -10.98 -11.45
CA ALA A 332 -21.98 -10.05 -10.83
C ALA A 332 -22.88 -10.82 -9.86
N ARG A 333 -23.01 -10.32 -8.64
CA ARG A 333 -23.89 -10.96 -7.65
C ARG A 333 -25.38 -10.80 -8.02
N GLU A 334 -26.17 -11.81 -7.66
CA GLU A 334 -27.62 -11.69 -7.73
C GLU A 334 -28.12 -10.74 -6.68
N ASP A 335 -29.04 -9.90 -7.09
CA ASP A 335 -29.62 -8.84 -6.30
C ASP A 335 -30.54 -9.36 -5.17
N GLY A 336 -30.46 -10.59 -4.76
CA GLY A 336 -31.27 -11.21 -3.69
C GLY A 336 -32.73 -10.74 -3.61
N GLY A 337 -33.21 -9.99 -4.62
CA GLY A 337 -34.54 -9.34 -4.65
C GLY A 337 -34.61 -8.02 -3.88
N HIS A 338 -33.51 -7.49 -3.35
CA HIS A 338 -33.52 -6.31 -2.47
C HIS A 338 -33.18 -4.98 -3.17
N GLY A 339 -33.06 -4.96 -4.51
CA GLY A 339 -33.02 -3.73 -5.30
C GLY A 339 -31.66 -3.00 -5.35
N HIS A 340 -30.56 -3.64 -4.96
CA HIS A 340 -29.21 -3.06 -4.96
C HIS A 340 -28.41 -3.44 -6.21
N GLY A 341 -28.96 -3.31 -7.39
CA GLY A 341 -28.34 -3.67 -8.68
C GLY A 341 -27.06 -2.91 -9.04
N THR A 342 -26.55 -2.06 -8.15
CA THR A 342 -25.35 -1.23 -8.37
C THR A 342 -24.19 -1.60 -7.46
N GLN A 343 -24.33 -2.56 -6.54
CA GLN A 343 -23.24 -2.92 -5.64
C GLN A 343 -22.10 -3.61 -6.40
N LYS A 344 -20.87 -3.15 -6.17
CA LYS A 344 -19.67 -3.84 -6.64
C LYS A 344 -19.41 -5.09 -5.79
N PRO A 345 -19.01 -6.24 -6.40
CA PRO A 345 -18.42 -7.36 -5.65
C PRO A 345 -17.22 -6.91 -4.84
N VAL A 346 -17.02 -7.52 -3.67
CA VAL A 346 -15.87 -7.23 -2.79
C VAL A 346 -14.55 -7.39 -3.53
N GLU A 347 -14.45 -8.37 -4.43
CA GLU A 347 -13.26 -8.61 -5.25
C GLU A 347 -12.86 -7.41 -6.12
N CYS A 348 -13.82 -6.61 -6.60
CA CYS A 348 -13.54 -5.39 -7.34
C CYS A 348 -12.79 -4.34 -6.53
N MET A 349 -13.00 -4.30 -5.20
CA MET A 349 -12.31 -3.41 -4.27
C MET A 349 -11.07 -4.06 -3.68
N ALA A 350 -11.06 -5.38 -3.49
CA ALA A 350 -9.95 -6.13 -2.92
C ALA A 350 -8.70 -6.14 -3.81
N ARG A 351 -8.87 -6.34 -5.14
CA ARG A 351 -7.72 -6.38 -6.07
C ARG A 351 -6.88 -5.11 -6.04
N PRO A 352 -7.45 -3.88 -6.13
CA PRO A 352 -6.69 -2.65 -5.94
C PRO A 352 -5.98 -2.56 -4.59
N ILE A 353 -6.66 -2.95 -3.52
CA ILE A 353 -6.13 -2.91 -2.15
C ILE A 353 -4.88 -3.79 -2.03
N VAL A 354 -4.97 -5.05 -2.47
CA VAL A 354 -3.84 -6.00 -2.44
C VAL A 354 -2.69 -5.55 -3.34
N ASN A 355 -3.01 -5.00 -4.51
CA ASN A 355 -2.00 -4.62 -5.50
C ASN A 355 -1.21 -3.35 -5.15
N ASN A 356 -1.77 -2.45 -4.33
CA ASN A 356 -1.17 -1.12 -4.12
C ASN A 356 -1.11 -0.72 -2.64
N SER A 357 -1.23 -1.67 -1.73
CA SER A 357 -0.99 -1.46 -0.31
C SER A 357 -0.48 -2.72 0.38
N ASN A 358 0.18 -2.55 1.53
CA ASN A 358 0.60 -3.62 2.41
C ASN A 358 -0.39 -3.80 3.56
N ARG A 359 -0.33 -4.94 4.26
CA ARG A 359 -1.13 -5.17 5.48
C ARG A 359 -0.85 -4.08 6.52
N GLY A 360 -1.90 -3.66 7.23
CA GLY A 360 -1.83 -2.55 8.19
C GLY A 360 -1.86 -1.15 7.58
N GLU A 361 -1.67 -1.00 6.27
CA GLU A 361 -1.78 0.30 5.61
C GLU A 361 -3.23 0.76 5.47
N SER A 362 -3.41 2.06 5.30
CA SER A 362 -4.73 2.69 5.20
C SER A 362 -5.17 2.91 3.76
N VAL A 363 -6.47 2.70 3.52
CA VAL A 363 -7.17 2.91 2.25
C VAL A 363 -8.25 3.97 2.45
N TYR A 364 -8.38 4.92 1.54
CA TYR A 364 -9.42 5.94 1.55
C TYR A 364 -10.55 5.60 0.59
N GLU A 365 -11.80 5.70 1.07
CA GLU A 365 -13.02 5.48 0.29
C GLU A 365 -14.01 6.62 0.52
N PRO A 366 -14.02 7.64 -0.34
CA PRO A 366 -14.89 8.81 -0.18
C PRO A 366 -16.37 8.59 -0.50
N PHE A 367 -16.76 7.45 -1.12
CA PHE A 367 -18.15 7.15 -1.54
C PHE A 367 -18.49 5.71 -1.18
N SER A 368 -18.53 5.43 0.13
CA SER A 368 -18.52 4.06 0.67
C SER A 368 -19.77 3.23 0.34
N GLY A 369 -20.91 3.88 0.13
CA GLY A 369 -22.18 3.17 -0.04
C GLY A 369 -22.41 2.16 1.09
N SER A 370 -22.61 0.90 0.71
CA SER A 370 -22.86 -0.22 1.63
C SER A 370 -21.59 -0.78 2.32
N GLY A 371 -20.44 -0.14 2.19
CA GLY A 371 -19.21 -0.55 2.88
C GLY A 371 -18.42 -1.68 2.22
N THR A 372 -18.52 -1.86 0.90
CA THR A 372 -17.81 -2.93 0.18
C THR A 372 -16.29 -2.85 0.36
N THR A 373 -15.74 -1.63 0.27
CA THR A 373 -14.30 -1.39 0.49
C THR A 373 -13.87 -1.66 1.94
N ILE A 374 -14.75 -1.44 2.93
CA ILE A 374 -14.49 -1.78 4.33
C ILE A 374 -14.33 -3.29 4.50
N ILE A 375 -15.24 -4.09 3.90
CA ILE A 375 -15.15 -5.55 3.94
C ILE A 375 -13.88 -6.05 3.23
N ALA A 376 -13.57 -5.50 2.05
CA ALA A 376 -12.34 -5.84 1.33
C ALA A 376 -11.08 -5.55 2.16
N ALA A 377 -11.02 -4.41 2.83
CA ALA A 377 -9.92 -4.03 3.70
C ALA A 377 -9.81 -4.94 4.94
N GLU A 378 -10.93 -5.27 5.59
CA GLU A 378 -10.98 -6.22 6.72
C GLU A 378 -10.41 -7.58 6.33
N MET A 379 -10.88 -8.15 5.19
CA MET A 379 -10.44 -9.46 4.70
C MET A 379 -8.94 -9.54 4.47
N HIS A 380 -8.35 -8.46 4.01
CA HIS A 380 -6.94 -8.40 3.64
C HIS A 380 -6.06 -7.71 4.71
N GLY A 381 -6.60 -7.38 5.89
CA GLY A 381 -5.86 -6.79 7.00
C GLY A 381 -5.34 -5.37 6.72
N ARG A 382 -6.09 -4.59 5.95
CA ARG A 382 -5.88 -3.15 5.74
C ARG A 382 -6.88 -2.36 6.56
N ARG A 383 -6.65 -1.05 6.74
CA ARG A 383 -7.55 -0.15 7.45
C ARG A 383 -8.28 0.75 6.47
N CYS A 384 -9.60 0.74 6.46
CA CYS A 384 -10.41 1.57 5.58
C CYS A 384 -10.91 2.82 6.29
N PHE A 385 -10.71 3.98 5.68
CA PHE A 385 -11.25 5.27 6.10
C PHE A 385 -12.31 5.68 5.10
N ALA A 386 -13.57 5.44 5.44
CA ALA A 386 -14.70 5.52 4.55
C ALA A 386 -15.60 6.72 4.85
N MET A 387 -16.20 7.30 3.83
CA MET A 387 -17.19 8.36 3.95
C MET A 387 -18.45 8.01 3.16
N GLU A 388 -19.60 8.32 3.72
CA GLU A 388 -20.89 8.12 3.09
C GLU A 388 -21.83 9.26 3.44
N LEU A 389 -22.51 9.80 2.43
CA LEU A 389 -23.40 10.95 2.57
C LEU A 389 -24.74 10.57 3.21
N GLU A 390 -25.29 9.43 2.84
CA GLU A 390 -26.64 8.98 3.19
C GLU A 390 -26.59 8.15 4.49
N PRO A 391 -27.24 8.61 5.58
CA PRO A 391 -27.21 7.92 6.87
C PRO A 391 -27.63 6.44 6.83
N ARG A 392 -28.60 6.09 5.97
CA ARG A 392 -29.06 4.70 5.82
C ARG A 392 -27.96 3.76 5.32
N TYR A 393 -27.12 4.23 4.41
CA TYR A 393 -26.00 3.43 3.90
C TYR A 393 -24.88 3.32 4.91
N VAL A 394 -24.67 4.34 5.75
CA VAL A 394 -23.77 4.22 6.91
C VAL A 394 -24.24 3.08 7.83
N ASP A 395 -25.55 3.03 8.14
CA ASP A 395 -26.13 1.98 8.96
C ASP A 395 -25.99 0.59 8.33
N VAL A 396 -26.15 0.49 7.00
CA VAL A 396 -25.91 -0.75 6.25
C VAL A 396 -24.44 -1.18 6.36
N ALA A 397 -23.51 -0.26 6.15
CA ALA A 397 -22.07 -0.55 6.23
C ALA A 397 -21.67 -1.03 7.64
N VAL A 398 -22.19 -0.38 8.68
CA VAL A 398 -21.97 -0.78 10.08
C VAL A 398 -22.54 -2.18 10.33
N ALA A 399 -23.80 -2.43 9.99
CA ALA A 399 -24.45 -3.71 10.20
C ALA A 399 -23.78 -4.85 9.41
N ARG A 400 -23.33 -4.57 8.18
CA ARG A 400 -22.61 -5.50 7.32
C ARG A 400 -21.29 -5.90 7.95
N TRP A 401 -20.48 -4.93 8.41
CA TRP A 401 -19.22 -5.21 9.07
C TRP A 401 -19.40 -5.98 10.38
N GLU A 402 -20.39 -5.60 11.21
CA GLU A 402 -20.73 -6.32 12.44
C GLU A 402 -21.10 -7.78 12.16
N LYS A 403 -21.93 -8.01 11.13
CA LYS A 403 -22.35 -9.36 10.73
C LYS A 403 -21.15 -10.17 10.22
N PHE A 404 -20.34 -9.57 9.37
CA PHE A 404 -19.19 -10.22 8.77
C PHE A 404 -18.15 -10.61 9.83
N THR A 405 -17.82 -9.71 10.76
CA THR A 405 -16.74 -9.91 11.74
C THR A 405 -17.21 -10.53 13.06
N GLY A 406 -18.51 -10.44 13.39
CA GLY A 406 -19.04 -10.77 14.71
C GLY A 406 -18.69 -9.76 15.82
N ARG A 407 -17.96 -8.69 15.48
CA ARG A 407 -17.59 -7.60 16.41
C ARG A 407 -18.67 -6.51 16.41
N LYS A 408 -18.59 -5.60 17.38
CA LYS A 408 -19.48 -4.45 17.49
C LYS A 408 -18.77 -3.17 17.08
N ALA A 409 -19.44 -2.37 16.25
CA ALA A 409 -19.02 -1.02 15.93
C ALA A 409 -19.34 -0.07 17.09
N VAL A 410 -18.53 0.98 17.24
CA VAL A 410 -18.71 1.99 18.29
C VAL A 410 -18.85 3.35 17.62
N ARG A 411 -19.90 4.10 17.98
CA ARG A 411 -20.02 5.49 17.57
C ARG A 411 -19.08 6.32 18.43
N ALA A 412 -18.16 7.07 17.79
CA ALA A 412 -17.26 7.95 18.50
C ALA A 412 -18.04 9.09 19.16
N ASP A 413 -17.76 9.37 20.43
CA ASP A 413 -18.28 10.55 21.11
C ASP A 413 -17.70 11.81 20.44
N VAL A 414 -18.60 12.77 20.13
CA VAL A 414 -18.25 14.03 19.45
C VAL A 414 -17.67 15.04 20.41
#